data_0b647aed337bd376ea88fa532ad0e5b6
#
_entry.id   0b647aed337bd376ea88fa532ad0e5b6
#
_cell.length_a   1.000
_cell.length_b   1.000
_cell.length_c   1.000
_cell.angle_alpha   90.00
_cell.angle_beta   90.00
_cell.angle_gamma   90.00
#
_symmetry.space_group_name_H-M   'P 1'
#
loop_
_entity.id
_entity.type
_entity.pdbx_description
1 polymer ?
#
loop_
_entity_poly.entity_id
_entity_poly.type
_entity_poly.pdbx_seq_one_letter_code
_entity_poly.pdbx_strand_id
1 'polypeptide(L)'
;MVLTCKHALPVMRAQGSGVIVTISSIAAIENYPWVTYKASKAALVTLTQQLAIQNAEYGIRANVILPGLMDTPMAVDNRAKAWGQTREEVVAARNAKVPLGKKMGDAWDVANAALFLASDEARFITGVSLPVDGGMTCRIG
;
A
#
# COMPACT_ATOMS: atom_id res chain seq x y z
N MET A 1 3.21 12.45 -4.10
CA MET A 1 4.39 11.91 -3.38
C MET A 1 5.68 12.64 -3.70
N VAL A 2 6.17 12.73 -4.95
CA VAL A 2 7.46 13.39 -5.27
C VAL A 2 7.55 14.81 -4.71
N LEU A 3 6.56 15.66 -4.99
CA LEU A 3 6.51 17.03 -4.48
C LEU A 3 6.48 17.10 -2.94
N THR A 4 5.72 16.22 -2.30
CA THR A 4 5.66 16.15 -0.84
C THR A 4 7.03 15.81 -0.26
N CYS A 5 7.68 14.77 -0.79
CA CYS A 5 9.02 14.36 -0.34
C CYS A 5 10.07 15.43 -0.60
N LYS A 6 10.00 16.14 -1.74
CA LYS A 6 10.91 17.26 -2.05
C LYS A 6 10.95 18.30 -0.95
N HIS A 7 9.82 18.59 -0.31
CA HIS A 7 9.74 19.60 0.75
C HIS A 7 9.89 19.04 2.15
N ALA A 8 9.48 17.78 2.39
CA ALA A 8 9.59 17.16 3.70
C ALA A 8 11.02 16.69 4.03
N LEU A 9 11.73 16.12 3.05
CA LEU A 9 13.07 15.54 3.28
C LEU A 9 14.11 16.52 3.83
N PRO A 10 14.22 17.78 3.35
CA PRO A 10 15.17 18.72 3.94
C PRO A 10 14.93 18.96 5.43
N VAL A 11 13.65 19.02 5.83
CA VAL A 11 13.27 19.20 7.24
C VAL A 11 13.63 17.94 8.04
N MET A 12 13.26 16.76 7.55
CA MET A 12 13.56 15.48 8.21
C MET A 12 15.08 15.25 8.34
N ARG A 13 15.88 15.61 7.32
CA ARG A 13 17.33 15.50 7.37
C ARG A 13 17.93 16.45 8.43
N ALA A 14 17.44 17.67 8.52
CA ALA A 14 17.86 18.61 9.56
C ALA A 14 17.49 18.15 10.98
N GLN A 15 16.37 17.42 11.11
CA GLN A 15 15.93 16.81 12.38
C GLN A 15 16.75 15.55 12.76
N GLY A 16 17.43 14.92 11.79
CA GLY A 16 18.08 13.62 11.99
C GLY A 16 17.10 12.47 12.19
N SER A 17 15.82 12.64 11.81
CA SER A 17 14.79 11.63 11.94
C SER A 17 13.60 11.90 11.02
N GLY A 18 12.91 10.85 10.61
CA GLY A 18 11.69 10.97 9.83
C GLY A 18 11.14 9.60 9.41
N VAL A 19 9.84 9.55 9.13
CA VAL A 19 9.20 8.34 8.64
C VAL A 19 8.32 8.68 7.44
N ILE A 20 8.50 7.92 6.36
CA ILE A 20 7.68 7.98 5.16
C ILE A 20 6.97 6.63 5.02
N VAL A 21 5.63 6.64 5.04
CA VAL A 21 4.80 5.47 4.73
C VAL A 21 4.02 5.76 3.48
N THR A 22 4.28 4.98 2.43
CA THR A 22 3.64 5.12 1.12
C THR A 22 2.55 4.07 0.96
N ILE A 23 1.40 4.44 0.43
CA ILE A 23 0.32 3.50 0.10
C ILE A 23 0.33 3.23 -1.41
N SER A 24 0.79 2.04 -1.78
CA SER A 24 0.77 1.54 -3.14
C SER A 24 -0.44 0.60 -3.37
N SER A 25 -0.22 -0.59 -3.90
CA SER A 25 -1.21 -1.65 -4.12
C SER A 25 -0.49 -2.95 -4.49
N ILE A 26 -1.09 -4.10 -4.22
CA ILE A 26 -0.62 -5.38 -4.80
C ILE A 26 -0.60 -5.35 -6.33
N ALA A 27 -1.38 -4.50 -6.98
CA ALA A 27 -1.33 -4.28 -8.42
C ALA A 27 0.06 -3.86 -8.93
N ALA A 28 0.94 -3.36 -8.06
CA ALA A 28 2.33 -3.04 -8.42
C ALA A 28 3.12 -4.30 -8.83
N ILE A 29 2.84 -5.43 -8.20
CA ILE A 29 3.59 -6.69 -8.33
C ILE A 29 2.77 -7.82 -8.97
N GLU A 30 1.45 -7.77 -8.86
CA GLU A 30 0.52 -8.75 -9.43
C GLU A 30 0.23 -8.49 -10.91
N ASN A 31 -0.31 -9.49 -11.61
CA ASN A 31 -0.89 -9.25 -12.94
C ASN A 31 -2.17 -8.42 -12.80
N TYR A 32 -2.19 -7.23 -13.42
CA TYR A 32 -3.27 -6.27 -13.28
C TYR A 32 -3.66 -5.65 -14.62
N PRO A 33 -4.95 -5.64 -15.00
CA PRO A 33 -5.36 -5.26 -16.36
C PRO A 33 -5.19 -3.78 -16.69
N TRP A 34 -5.18 -2.90 -15.69
CA TRP A 34 -5.07 -1.45 -15.92
C TRP A 34 -3.61 -1.00 -15.87
N VAL A 35 -3.01 -0.91 -17.04
CA VAL A 35 -1.57 -0.64 -17.21
C VAL A 35 -1.12 0.63 -16.52
N THR A 36 -1.83 1.73 -16.69
CA THR A 36 -1.47 3.03 -16.08
C THR A 36 -1.54 3.01 -14.56
N TYR A 37 -2.56 2.35 -14.00
CA TYR A 37 -2.67 2.16 -12.56
C TYR A 37 -1.52 1.31 -12.03
N LYS A 38 -1.26 0.14 -12.65
CA LYS A 38 -0.14 -0.73 -12.28
C LYS A 38 1.19 0.03 -12.34
N ALA A 39 1.48 0.71 -13.43
CA ALA A 39 2.71 1.48 -13.59
C ALA A 39 2.87 2.56 -12.52
N SER A 40 1.79 3.31 -12.21
CA SER A 40 1.81 4.33 -11.16
C SER A 40 2.10 3.75 -9.77
N LYS A 41 1.53 2.57 -9.47
CA LYS A 41 1.73 1.90 -8.19
C LYS A 41 3.10 1.24 -8.07
N ALA A 42 3.63 0.67 -9.15
CA ALA A 42 4.99 0.15 -9.21
C ALA A 42 6.03 1.27 -9.01
N ALA A 43 5.83 2.43 -9.62
CA ALA A 43 6.69 3.59 -9.44
C ALA A 43 6.76 4.04 -7.97
N LEU A 44 5.66 3.95 -7.20
CA LEU A 44 5.66 4.27 -5.78
C LEU A 44 6.53 3.30 -4.97
N VAL A 45 6.55 2.02 -5.32
CA VAL A 45 7.41 1.02 -4.67
C VAL A 45 8.88 1.38 -4.87
N THR A 46 9.30 1.53 -6.13
CA THR A 46 10.68 1.85 -6.48
C THR A 46 11.14 3.18 -5.85
N LEU A 47 10.29 4.21 -5.94
CA LEU A 47 10.60 5.51 -5.34
C LEU A 47 10.78 5.39 -3.82
N THR A 48 9.92 4.65 -3.12
CA THR A 48 10.01 4.50 -1.67
C THR A 48 11.29 3.76 -1.26
N GLN A 49 11.66 2.70 -1.98
CA GLN A 49 12.90 1.97 -1.75
C GLN A 49 14.13 2.86 -1.96
N GLN A 50 14.11 3.68 -3.00
CA GLN A 50 15.19 4.63 -3.27
C GLN A 50 15.27 5.73 -2.18
N LEU A 51 14.13 6.22 -1.70
CA LEU A 51 14.09 7.17 -0.58
C LEU A 51 14.64 6.54 0.70
N ALA A 52 14.35 5.27 0.97
CA ALA A 52 14.87 4.55 2.13
C ALA A 52 16.40 4.54 2.16
N ILE A 53 17.03 4.07 1.08
CA ILE A 53 18.50 3.95 1.06
C ILE A 53 19.21 5.30 1.03
N GLN A 54 18.67 6.28 0.29
CA GLN A 54 19.30 7.60 0.17
C GLN A 54 19.16 8.47 1.41
N ASN A 55 18.32 8.10 2.37
CA ASN A 55 18.08 8.89 3.57
C ASN A 55 18.33 8.12 4.88
N ALA A 56 18.80 6.89 4.78
CA ALA A 56 19.08 6.06 5.96
C ALA A 56 20.11 6.69 6.89
N GLU A 57 21.16 7.32 6.34
CA GLU A 57 22.20 7.99 7.12
C GLU A 57 21.67 9.17 7.96
N TYR A 58 20.53 9.75 7.58
CA TYR A 58 19.86 10.82 8.32
C TYR A 58 18.82 10.30 9.32
N GLY A 59 18.78 8.99 9.60
CA GLY A 59 17.79 8.40 10.50
C GLY A 59 16.37 8.38 9.94
N ILE A 60 16.21 8.52 8.62
CA ILE A 60 14.89 8.53 7.96
C ILE A 60 14.55 7.14 7.45
N ARG A 61 13.35 6.65 7.82
CA ARG A 61 12.81 5.38 7.32
C ARG A 61 11.75 5.62 6.25
N ALA A 62 11.74 4.82 5.21
CA ALA A 62 10.71 4.86 4.19
C ALA A 62 10.24 3.45 3.84
N ASN A 63 8.93 3.20 3.97
CA ASN A 63 8.33 1.90 3.70
C ASN A 63 7.07 2.06 2.85
N VAL A 64 6.69 1.01 2.13
CA VAL A 64 5.49 1.03 1.29
C VAL A 64 4.56 -0.12 1.66
N ILE A 65 3.28 0.20 1.82
CA ILE A 65 2.21 -0.78 2.04
C ILE A 65 1.55 -1.08 0.69
N LEU A 66 1.27 -2.35 0.47
CA LEU A 66 0.62 -2.87 -0.73
C LEU A 66 -0.75 -3.47 -0.34
N PRO A 67 -1.81 -2.64 -0.24
CA PRO A 67 -3.14 -3.16 0.04
C PRO A 67 -3.64 -4.10 -1.05
N GLY A 68 -4.33 -5.16 -0.64
CA GLY A 68 -5.05 -6.08 -1.50
C GLY A 68 -6.47 -5.60 -1.81
N LEU A 69 -7.41 -6.51 -1.79
CA LEU A 69 -8.82 -6.19 -1.93
C LEU A 69 -9.37 -5.67 -0.60
N MET A 70 -9.70 -4.37 -0.58
CA MET A 70 -10.28 -3.69 0.58
C MET A 70 -11.74 -3.33 0.31
N ASP A 71 -12.59 -3.47 1.35
CA ASP A 71 -13.97 -2.98 1.31
C ASP A 71 -13.97 -1.48 1.62
N THR A 72 -14.02 -0.70 0.56
CA THR A 72 -14.06 0.77 0.62
C THR A 72 -15.03 1.30 -0.43
N PRO A 73 -15.62 2.50 -0.24
CA PRO A 73 -16.51 3.09 -1.23
C PRO A 73 -15.91 3.14 -2.64
N MET A 74 -14.65 3.51 -2.76
CA MET A 74 -13.96 3.55 -4.06
C MET A 74 -13.84 2.15 -4.70
N ALA A 75 -13.57 1.14 -3.90
CA ALA A 75 -13.28 -0.20 -4.40
C ALA A 75 -14.54 -1.07 -4.61
N VAL A 76 -15.64 -0.74 -3.97
CA VAL A 76 -16.90 -1.50 -4.03
C VAL A 76 -18.01 -0.67 -4.66
N ASP A 77 -18.38 0.46 -4.06
CA ASP A 77 -19.57 1.22 -4.48
C ASP A 77 -19.39 1.83 -5.88
N ASN A 78 -18.19 2.37 -6.17
CA ASN A 78 -17.91 2.91 -7.51
C ASN A 78 -17.90 1.81 -8.58
N ARG A 79 -17.43 0.59 -8.23
CA ARG A 79 -17.48 -0.54 -9.15
C ARG A 79 -18.91 -1.07 -9.36
N ALA A 80 -19.70 -1.18 -8.32
CA ALA A 80 -21.09 -1.56 -8.41
C ALA A 80 -21.84 -0.65 -9.41
N LYS A 81 -21.66 0.67 -9.28
CA LYS A 81 -22.22 1.64 -10.21
C LYS A 81 -21.69 1.48 -11.65
N ALA A 82 -20.38 1.32 -11.79
CA ALA A 82 -19.75 1.23 -13.12
C ALA A 82 -20.12 -0.04 -13.87
N TRP A 83 -20.41 -1.14 -13.16
CA TRP A 83 -20.70 -2.44 -13.76
C TRP A 83 -22.20 -2.79 -13.76
N GLY A 84 -23.07 -1.91 -13.21
CA GLY A 84 -24.50 -2.17 -13.12
C GLY A 84 -24.84 -3.34 -12.18
N GLN A 85 -23.99 -3.55 -11.16
CA GLN A 85 -24.12 -4.62 -10.16
C GLN A 85 -24.57 -4.04 -8.81
N THR A 86 -25.12 -4.89 -7.95
CA THR A 86 -25.35 -4.52 -6.56
C THR A 86 -24.03 -4.51 -5.76
N ARG A 87 -24.03 -3.81 -4.64
CA ARG A 87 -22.87 -3.80 -3.74
C ARG A 87 -22.56 -5.22 -3.24
N GLU A 88 -23.59 -5.97 -2.91
CA GLU A 88 -23.53 -7.35 -2.41
C GLU A 88 -22.87 -8.30 -3.41
N GLU A 89 -23.23 -8.19 -4.68
CA GLU A 89 -22.62 -8.98 -5.77
C GLU A 89 -21.12 -8.67 -5.91
N VAL A 90 -20.74 -7.40 -5.89
CA VAL A 90 -19.33 -6.99 -5.95
C VAL A 90 -18.57 -7.46 -4.72
N VAL A 91 -19.14 -7.34 -3.52
CA VAL A 91 -18.54 -7.82 -2.27
C VAL A 91 -18.34 -9.34 -2.32
N ALA A 92 -19.35 -10.10 -2.70
CA ALA A 92 -19.26 -11.57 -2.79
C ALA A 92 -18.16 -12.02 -3.77
N ALA A 93 -18.12 -11.42 -4.96
CA ALA A 93 -17.13 -11.75 -5.99
C ALA A 93 -15.70 -11.39 -5.57
N ARG A 94 -15.52 -10.32 -4.80
CA ARG A 94 -14.21 -9.90 -4.29
C ARG A 94 -13.77 -10.73 -3.09
N ASN A 95 -14.68 -11.02 -2.16
CA ASN A 95 -14.43 -11.86 -1.00
C ASN A 95 -13.92 -13.25 -1.39
N ALA A 96 -14.55 -13.87 -2.40
CA ALA A 96 -14.14 -15.17 -2.92
C ALA A 96 -12.67 -15.23 -3.38
N LYS A 97 -12.09 -14.09 -3.76
CA LYS A 97 -10.70 -13.97 -4.22
C LYS A 97 -9.69 -13.89 -3.08
N VAL A 98 -10.08 -13.55 -1.86
CA VAL A 98 -9.16 -13.43 -0.73
C VAL A 98 -8.93 -14.81 -0.10
N PRO A 99 -7.68 -15.28 0.06
CA PRO A 99 -7.40 -16.55 0.72
C PRO A 99 -7.84 -16.58 2.18
N LEU A 100 -7.44 -15.57 2.94
CA LEU A 100 -7.68 -15.49 4.37
C LEU A 100 -9.18 -15.27 4.67
N GLY A 101 -9.82 -16.30 5.21
CA GLY A 101 -11.22 -16.24 5.64
C GLY A 101 -12.25 -15.93 4.55
N LYS A 102 -11.83 -15.90 3.26
CA LYS A 102 -12.71 -15.51 2.13
C LYS A 102 -13.42 -14.18 2.38
N LYS A 103 -12.68 -13.21 2.90
CA LYS A 103 -13.18 -11.88 3.26
C LYS A 103 -12.15 -10.81 2.90
N MET A 104 -12.60 -9.73 2.26
CA MET A 104 -11.76 -8.54 2.04
C MET A 104 -11.35 -7.93 3.39
N GLY A 105 -10.19 -7.31 3.41
CA GLY A 105 -9.84 -6.39 4.47
C GLY A 105 -10.63 -5.09 4.39
N ASP A 106 -10.43 -4.23 5.37
CA ASP A 106 -10.96 -2.88 5.40
C ASP A 106 -9.84 -1.82 5.51
N ALA A 107 -10.24 -0.56 5.60
CA ALA A 107 -9.27 0.54 5.69
C ALA A 107 -8.44 0.49 7.00
N TRP A 108 -8.98 -0.09 8.07
CA TRP A 108 -8.28 -0.20 9.36
C TRP A 108 -7.15 -1.21 9.33
N ASP A 109 -7.26 -2.27 8.51
CA ASP A 109 -6.15 -3.22 8.32
C ASP A 109 -4.91 -2.52 7.75
N VAL A 110 -5.13 -1.60 6.81
CA VAL A 110 -4.05 -0.78 6.23
C VAL A 110 -3.57 0.29 7.22
N ALA A 111 -4.48 0.91 7.96
CA ALA A 111 -4.15 1.94 8.95
C ALA A 111 -3.31 1.38 10.09
N ASN A 112 -3.63 0.17 10.59
CA ASN A 112 -2.85 -0.50 11.63
C ASN A 112 -1.43 -0.83 11.16
N ALA A 113 -1.27 -1.30 9.93
CA ALA A 113 0.05 -1.52 9.33
C ALA A 113 0.83 -0.20 9.18
N ALA A 114 0.15 0.88 8.79
CA ALA A 114 0.77 2.21 8.69
C ALA A 114 1.18 2.74 10.06
N LEU A 115 0.36 2.57 11.09
CA LEU A 115 0.67 2.95 12.47
C LEU A 115 1.91 2.22 12.98
N PHE A 116 1.97 0.91 12.78
CA PHE A 116 3.15 0.11 13.15
C PHE A 116 4.40 0.62 12.44
N LEU A 117 4.37 0.77 11.11
CA LEU A 117 5.53 1.24 10.35
C LEU A 117 5.94 2.68 10.69
N ALA A 118 5.01 3.51 11.15
CA ALA A 118 5.30 4.88 11.57
C ALA A 118 5.86 4.97 12.99
N SER A 119 5.60 3.98 13.84
CA SER A 119 6.03 3.96 15.25
C SER A 119 7.49 3.55 15.43
N ASP A 120 8.00 3.71 16.65
CA ASP A 120 9.35 3.28 17.05
C ASP A 120 9.47 1.75 17.14
N GLU A 121 8.35 1.03 17.22
CA GLU A 121 8.35 -0.44 17.13
C GLU A 121 8.95 -0.95 15.81
N ALA A 122 8.85 -0.14 14.74
CA ALA A 122 9.44 -0.43 13.43
C ALA A 122 10.79 0.29 13.20
N ARG A 123 11.50 0.67 14.26
CA ARG A 123 12.73 1.48 14.19
C ARG A 123 13.85 0.89 13.32
N PHE A 124 13.84 -0.42 13.08
CA PHE A 124 14.84 -1.11 12.25
C PHE A 124 14.27 -1.61 10.93
N ILE A 125 13.09 -1.09 10.53
CA ILE A 125 12.41 -1.47 9.28
C ILE A 125 12.42 -0.27 8.32
N THR A 126 13.15 -0.41 7.20
CA THR A 126 13.16 0.57 6.11
C THR A 126 13.31 -0.13 4.75
N GLY A 127 12.73 0.43 3.70
CA GLY A 127 12.78 -0.13 2.34
C GLY A 127 11.82 -1.32 2.11
N VAL A 128 10.98 -1.68 3.09
CA VAL A 128 10.08 -2.82 2.95
C VAL A 128 8.88 -2.50 2.07
N SER A 129 8.49 -3.48 1.27
CA SER A 129 7.18 -3.55 0.61
C SER A 129 6.31 -4.53 1.38
N LEU A 130 5.34 -4.02 2.14
CA LEU A 130 4.49 -4.81 3.03
C LEU A 130 3.12 -5.07 2.40
N PRO A 131 2.83 -6.29 1.88
CA PRO A 131 1.48 -6.65 1.49
C PRO A 131 0.55 -6.70 2.70
N VAL A 132 -0.64 -6.09 2.56
CA VAL A 132 -1.77 -6.20 3.48
C VAL A 132 -2.94 -6.67 2.62
N ASP A 133 -3.01 -7.98 2.35
CA ASP A 133 -3.77 -8.51 1.23
C ASP A 133 -4.52 -9.83 1.52
N GLY A 134 -4.45 -10.32 2.76
CA GLY A 134 -5.05 -11.60 3.13
C GLY A 134 -4.44 -12.79 2.37
N GLY A 135 -3.17 -12.71 1.99
CA GLY A 135 -2.43 -13.79 1.33
C GLY A 135 -2.65 -13.85 -0.18
N MET A 136 -3.19 -12.82 -0.80
CA MET A 136 -3.47 -12.82 -2.25
C MET A 136 -2.19 -12.98 -3.07
N THR A 137 -1.11 -12.29 -2.70
CA THR A 137 0.19 -12.35 -3.40
C THR A 137 1.00 -13.61 -3.13
N CYS A 138 0.55 -14.47 -2.20
CA CYS A 138 1.20 -15.75 -1.88
C CYS A 138 0.63 -16.94 -2.68
N ARG A 139 -0.31 -16.71 -3.60
CA ARG A 139 -0.88 -17.78 -4.40
C ARG A 139 0.11 -18.26 -5.45
N ILE A 140 0.21 -19.57 -5.59
CA ILE A 140 0.87 -20.24 -6.70
C ILE A 140 -0.22 -20.66 -7.67
N GLY A 141 -0.25 -20.09 -8.88
CA GLY A 141 -1.04 -20.50 -10.03
C GLY A 141 -2.54 -20.28 -9.90
#